data_e72304e50217128061cd71f6c6a4e264
#
_entry.id   e72304e50217128061cd71f6c6a4e264
#
_cell.length_a   1.000
_cell.length_b   1.000
_cell.length_c   1.000
_cell.angle_alpha   90.00
_cell.angle_beta   90.00
_cell.angle_gamma   90.00
#
_symmetry.space_group_name_H-M   'P 1'
#
loop_
_entity.id
_entity.type
_entity.pdbx_description
1 polymer ?
#
loop_
_entity_poly.entity_id
_entity_poly.type
_entity_poly.pdbx_seq_one_letter_code
_entity_poly.pdbx_strand_id
1 'polypeptide(L)'
;MPSDYQRIEHALHILDSQQGMLSLDDLADKLDISAGHFQRMFSRWVGISPKRFSQLITVERAKQLLSAGQPLLNVSEDLSLSSSSRLYDHFIRIEAMTPGDYRSRGENLRIRWGNGDSPFGEVFIAQTQRGICALAFGDGCEELMAMQQRWPAAQFSEEHKDSQELLRRAFSHSHGEPLSLHLLASDFQLQVWR
;
A
#
# COMPACT_ATOMS: atom_id res chain seq x y z
N MET A 1 -34.66 -0.25 0.81
CA MET A 1 -33.38 -0.23 1.52
C MET A 1 -32.25 -0.28 0.50
N PRO A 2 -31.15 0.48 0.65
CA PRO A 2 -30.02 0.40 -0.28
C PRO A 2 -29.40 -1.00 -0.25
N SER A 3 -28.98 -1.49 -1.43
CA SER A 3 -28.28 -2.77 -1.56
C SER A 3 -26.88 -2.71 -0.95
N ASP A 4 -26.26 -3.86 -0.65
CA ASP A 4 -24.87 -3.92 -0.18
C ASP A 4 -23.93 -3.18 -1.16
N TYR A 5 -24.16 -3.33 -2.47
CA TYR A 5 -23.39 -2.63 -3.50
C TYR A 5 -23.47 -1.11 -3.33
N GLN A 6 -24.67 -0.55 -3.21
CA GLN A 6 -24.88 0.89 -3.03
C GLN A 6 -24.24 1.42 -1.74
N ARG A 7 -24.25 0.61 -0.67
CA ARG A 7 -23.58 0.96 0.57
C ARG A 7 -22.06 0.98 0.42
N ILE A 8 -21.48 0.01 -0.29
CA ILE A 8 -20.04 -0.04 -0.56
C ILE A 8 -19.63 1.13 -1.44
N GLU A 9 -20.33 1.39 -2.52
CA GLU A 9 -20.09 2.55 -3.39
C GLU A 9 -20.11 3.87 -2.58
N HIS A 10 -21.11 4.05 -1.73
CA HIS A 10 -21.22 5.23 -0.88
C HIS A 10 -20.06 5.30 0.14
N ALA A 11 -19.67 4.17 0.75
CA ALA A 11 -18.52 4.11 1.66
C ALA A 11 -17.21 4.50 0.96
N LEU A 12 -16.97 3.98 -0.23
CA LEU A 12 -15.78 4.31 -1.03
C LEU A 12 -15.76 5.81 -1.38
N HIS A 13 -16.90 6.36 -1.78
CA HIS A 13 -17.02 7.79 -2.07
C HIS A 13 -16.75 8.66 -0.84
N ILE A 14 -17.28 8.28 0.33
CA ILE A 14 -16.99 8.99 1.59
C ILE A 14 -15.48 8.94 1.90
N LEU A 15 -14.87 7.77 1.80
CA LEU A 15 -13.44 7.58 2.08
C LEU A 15 -12.54 8.35 1.11
N ASP A 16 -12.94 8.45 -0.15
CA ASP A 16 -12.19 9.19 -1.17
C ASP A 16 -12.37 10.71 -1.06
N SER A 17 -13.56 11.19 -0.73
CA SER A 17 -13.86 12.63 -0.66
C SER A 17 -13.41 13.30 0.64
N GLN A 18 -13.22 12.56 1.73
CA GLN A 18 -12.99 13.15 3.04
C GLN A 18 -11.51 13.40 3.33
N GLN A 19 -11.20 14.60 3.82
CA GLN A 19 -9.89 14.94 4.37
C GLN A 19 -9.80 14.43 5.81
N GLY A 20 -8.96 13.43 6.06
CA GLY A 20 -8.74 12.85 7.39
C GLY A 20 -9.29 11.42 7.57
N MET A 21 -8.86 10.79 8.68
CA MET A 21 -9.29 9.42 9.01
C MET A 21 -10.64 9.43 9.71
N LEU A 22 -11.66 8.86 9.06
CA LEU A 22 -12.92 8.53 9.74
C LEU A 22 -12.75 7.29 10.62
N SER A 23 -13.42 7.29 11.77
CA SER A 23 -13.55 6.07 12.54
C SER A 23 -14.47 5.06 11.83
N LEU A 24 -14.37 3.79 12.22
CA LEU A 24 -15.27 2.75 11.72
C LEU A 24 -16.73 3.05 12.07
N ASP A 25 -16.94 3.60 13.29
CA ASP A 25 -18.26 3.96 13.80
C ASP A 25 -18.86 5.11 13.00
N ASP A 26 -18.10 6.18 12.73
CA ASP A 26 -18.58 7.31 11.91
C ASP A 26 -18.99 6.88 10.50
N LEU A 27 -18.24 5.93 9.90
CA LEU A 27 -18.59 5.38 8.60
C LEU A 27 -19.86 4.53 8.63
N ALA A 28 -19.99 3.69 9.65
CA ALA A 28 -21.15 2.85 9.85
C ALA A 28 -22.43 3.68 10.11
N ASP A 29 -22.35 4.72 10.92
CA ASP A 29 -23.45 5.66 11.19
C ASP A 29 -23.91 6.37 9.92
N LYS A 30 -22.98 6.82 9.07
CA LYS A 30 -23.31 7.44 7.75
C LYS A 30 -24.03 6.48 6.78
N LEU A 31 -23.88 5.18 6.98
CA LEU A 31 -24.48 4.14 6.15
C LEU A 31 -25.72 3.50 6.81
N ASP A 32 -26.11 3.97 7.99
CA ASP A 32 -27.22 3.45 8.79
C ASP A 32 -27.11 1.92 9.04
N ILE A 33 -25.92 1.47 9.46
CA ILE A 33 -25.63 0.08 9.82
C ILE A 33 -24.65 0.01 11.01
N SER A 34 -24.60 -1.15 11.67
CA SER A 34 -23.62 -1.34 12.75
C SER A 34 -22.19 -1.44 12.22
N ALA A 35 -21.21 -0.96 12.99
CA ALA A 35 -19.77 -1.02 12.64
C ALA A 35 -19.31 -2.44 12.31
N GLY A 36 -19.74 -3.44 13.07
CA GLY A 36 -19.40 -4.84 12.81
C GLY A 36 -20.00 -5.39 11.51
N HIS A 37 -21.22 -4.96 11.14
CA HIS A 37 -21.83 -5.30 9.85
C HIS A 37 -21.07 -4.63 8.71
N PHE A 38 -20.77 -3.34 8.83
CA PHE A 38 -20.00 -2.60 7.85
C PHE A 38 -18.63 -3.23 7.60
N GLN A 39 -17.88 -3.54 8.68
CA GLN A 39 -16.54 -4.14 8.55
C GLN A 39 -16.58 -5.46 7.77
N ARG A 40 -17.52 -6.37 8.10
CA ARG A 40 -17.66 -7.66 7.39
C ARG A 40 -18.07 -7.49 5.93
N MET A 41 -19.06 -6.64 5.68
CA MET A 41 -19.55 -6.32 4.34
C MET A 41 -18.43 -5.72 3.49
N PHE A 42 -17.76 -4.68 3.98
CA PHE A 42 -16.67 -4.01 3.28
C PHE A 42 -15.51 -4.97 2.97
N SER A 43 -15.05 -5.74 3.96
CA SER A 43 -13.96 -6.69 3.76
C SER A 43 -14.30 -7.80 2.77
N ARG A 44 -15.55 -8.23 2.71
CA ARG A 44 -16.02 -9.22 1.74
C ARG A 44 -16.01 -8.68 0.31
N TRP A 45 -16.41 -7.41 0.12
CA TRP A 45 -16.52 -6.80 -1.21
C TRP A 45 -15.21 -6.22 -1.72
N VAL A 46 -14.45 -5.57 -0.84
CA VAL A 46 -13.21 -4.86 -1.19
C VAL A 46 -11.96 -5.73 -1.01
N GLY A 47 -12.07 -6.83 -0.26
CA GLY A 47 -10.95 -7.75 0.00
C GLY A 47 -10.04 -7.34 1.17
N ILE A 48 -10.16 -6.10 1.65
CA ILE A 48 -9.39 -5.57 2.78
C ILE A 48 -10.30 -4.85 3.78
N SER A 49 -9.83 -4.66 5.02
CA SER A 49 -10.62 -3.94 6.02
C SER A 49 -10.76 -2.45 5.70
N PRO A 50 -11.85 -1.78 6.14
CA PRO A 50 -12.03 -0.33 5.98
C PRO A 50 -10.84 0.47 6.51
N LYS A 51 -10.30 0.07 7.66
CA LYS A 51 -9.11 0.69 8.26
C LYS A 51 -7.89 0.61 7.34
N ARG A 52 -7.65 -0.56 6.73
CA ARG A 52 -6.53 -0.74 5.81
C ARG A 52 -6.72 0.10 4.55
N PHE A 53 -7.92 0.14 4.02
CA PHE A 53 -8.28 0.97 2.87
C PHE A 53 -8.05 2.46 3.14
N SER A 54 -8.50 2.96 4.31
CA SER A 54 -8.26 4.35 4.74
C SER A 54 -6.76 4.67 4.85
N GLN A 55 -5.94 3.74 5.36
CA GLN A 55 -4.48 3.91 5.40
C GLN A 55 -3.86 4.03 4.01
N LEU A 56 -4.32 3.22 3.04
CA LEU A 56 -3.85 3.30 1.65
C LEU A 56 -4.16 4.67 1.04
N ILE A 57 -5.41 5.16 1.16
CA ILE A 57 -5.79 6.50 0.68
C ILE A 57 -4.93 7.58 1.35
N THR A 58 -4.70 7.47 2.66
CA THR A 58 -3.87 8.44 3.39
C THR A 58 -2.45 8.48 2.83
N VAL A 59 -1.83 7.33 2.53
CA VAL A 59 -0.49 7.28 1.94
C VAL A 59 -0.49 7.84 0.52
N GLU A 60 -1.49 7.53 -0.31
CA GLU A 60 -1.58 8.08 -1.66
C GLU A 60 -1.69 9.61 -1.66
N ARG A 61 -2.49 10.19 -0.78
CA ARG A 61 -2.56 11.65 -0.61
C ARG A 61 -1.24 12.24 -0.10
N ALA A 62 -0.61 11.57 0.87
CA ALA A 62 0.69 11.98 1.36
C ALA A 62 1.75 11.98 0.25
N LYS A 63 1.74 10.98 -0.63
CA LYS A 63 2.63 10.92 -1.80
C LYS A 63 2.47 12.13 -2.71
N GLN A 64 1.23 12.54 -2.98
CA GLN A 64 0.94 13.73 -3.78
C GLN A 64 1.50 15.01 -3.13
N LEU A 65 1.24 15.21 -1.83
CA LEU A 65 1.71 16.38 -1.08
C LEU A 65 3.24 16.42 -0.97
N LEU A 66 3.88 15.27 -0.70
CA LEU A 66 5.34 15.16 -0.64
C LEU A 66 5.99 15.40 -2.00
N SER A 67 5.38 14.91 -3.08
CA SER A 67 5.85 15.17 -4.46
C SER A 67 5.72 16.63 -4.85
N ALA A 68 4.74 17.35 -4.29
CA ALA A 68 4.60 18.80 -4.42
C ALA A 68 5.59 19.59 -3.54
N GLY A 69 6.49 18.92 -2.83
CA GLY A 69 7.54 19.53 -2.02
C GLY A 69 7.12 19.93 -0.60
N GLN A 70 5.93 19.56 -0.14
CA GLN A 70 5.48 19.94 1.20
C GLN A 70 6.34 19.30 2.30
N PRO A 71 6.62 20.03 3.41
CA PRO A 71 7.28 19.50 4.58
C PRO A 71 6.46 18.40 5.25
N LEU A 72 7.12 17.39 5.79
CA LEU A 72 6.46 16.23 6.41
C LEU A 72 5.48 16.61 7.54
N LEU A 73 5.81 17.63 8.32
CA LEU A 73 4.94 18.10 9.40
C LEU A 73 3.61 18.61 8.84
N ASN A 74 3.65 19.47 7.83
CA ASN A 74 2.47 20.03 7.19
C ASN A 74 1.61 18.93 6.54
N VAL A 75 2.24 17.95 5.89
CA VAL A 75 1.54 16.78 5.32
C VAL A 75 0.78 16.01 6.41
N SER A 76 1.37 15.85 7.59
CA SER A 76 0.71 15.16 8.72
C SER A 76 -0.49 15.94 9.25
N GLU A 77 -0.40 17.25 9.30
CA GLU A 77 -1.49 18.15 9.71
C GLU A 77 -2.62 18.17 8.67
N ASP A 78 -2.29 18.35 7.39
CA ASP A 78 -3.26 18.35 6.29
C ASP A 78 -4.06 17.03 6.20
N LEU A 79 -3.41 15.91 6.55
CA LEU A 79 -4.05 14.60 6.59
C LEU A 79 -4.74 14.30 7.94
N SER A 80 -4.81 15.27 8.84
CA SER A 80 -5.43 15.14 10.17
C SER A 80 -4.89 13.96 10.98
N LEU A 81 -3.59 13.66 10.82
CA LEU A 81 -2.92 12.63 11.59
C LEU A 81 -2.49 13.19 12.95
N SER A 82 -2.69 12.42 14.01
CA SER A 82 -2.34 12.85 15.36
C SER A 82 -0.83 13.07 15.60
N SER A 83 0.02 12.59 14.69
CA SER A 83 1.47 12.80 14.70
C SER A 83 2.11 12.39 13.38
N SER A 84 3.26 12.96 13.07
CA SER A 84 4.09 12.54 11.93
C SER A 84 4.58 11.09 12.05
N SER A 85 4.70 10.55 13.27
CA SER A 85 5.04 9.13 13.48
C SER A 85 4.00 8.20 12.86
N ARG A 86 2.71 8.54 12.89
CA ARG A 86 1.67 7.75 12.23
C ARG A 86 1.82 7.72 10.73
N LEU A 87 2.16 8.84 10.12
CA LEU A 87 2.45 8.89 8.69
C LEU A 87 3.65 8.02 8.35
N TYR A 88 4.69 8.09 9.18
CA TYR A 88 5.88 7.25 9.05
C TYR A 88 5.53 5.76 9.09
N ASP A 89 4.74 5.33 10.08
CA ASP A 89 4.29 3.94 10.22
C ASP A 89 3.45 3.47 9.02
N HIS A 90 2.59 4.34 8.50
CA HIS A 90 1.78 4.03 7.32
C HIS A 90 2.66 3.84 6.08
N PHE A 91 3.63 4.73 5.84
CA PHE A 91 4.57 4.61 4.74
C PHE A 91 5.39 3.33 4.81
N ILE A 92 5.97 3.02 5.98
CA ILE A 92 6.74 1.79 6.14
C ILE A 92 5.89 0.55 5.85
N ARG A 93 4.66 0.53 6.33
CA ARG A 93 3.76 -0.63 6.14
C ARG A 93 3.21 -0.77 4.73
N ILE A 94 3.16 0.28 3.94
CA ILE A 94 2.53 0.29 2.62
C ILE A 94 3.57 0.36 1.52
N GLU A 95 4.58 1.22 1.67
CA GLU A 95 5.59 1.48 0.65
C GLU A 95 6.94 0.80 0.94
N ALA A 96 7.11 0.17 2.11
CA ALA A 96 8.39 -0.37 2.60
C ALA A 96 9.54 0.68 2.60
N MET A 97 9.20 1.96 2.70
CA MET A 97 10.15 3.07 2.75
C MET A 97 9.64 4.16 3.70
N THR A 98 10.47 5.15 3.97
CA THR A 98 10.06 6.31 4.78
C THR A 98 9.47 7.42 3.90
N PRO A 99 8.65 8.34 4.44
CA PRO A 99 8.24 9.53 3.73
C PRO A 99 9.42 10.39 3.26
N GLY A 100 10.54 10.36 4.01
CA GLY A 100 11.79 11.02 3.65
C GLY A 100 12.44 10.40 2.41
N ASP A 101 12.54 9.07 2.37
CA ASP A 101 13.06 8.34 1.20
C ASP A 101 12.20 8.63 -0.04
N TYR A 102 10.87 8.67 0.13
CA TYR A 102 9.93 9.00 -0.94
C TYR A 102 10.16 10.43 -1.45
N ARG A 103 10.24 11.43 -0.55
CA ARG A 103 10.45 12.83 -0.91
C ARG A 103 11.78 13.08 -1.59
N SER A 104 12.85 12.39 -1.16
CA SER A 104 14.20 12.48 -1.76
C SER A 104 14.33 11.67 -3.05
N ARG A 105 13.22 11.11 -3.57
CA ARG A 105 13.19 10.25 -4.76
C ARG A 105 14.16 9.06 -4.66
N GLY A 106 14.31 8.52 -3.45
CA GLY A 106 15.07 7.32 -3.18
C GLY A 106 16.55 7.52 -2.86
N GLU A 107 17.01 8.73 -2.49
CA GLU A 107 18.44 9.05 -2.27
C GLU A 107 19.17 8.07 -1.33
N ASN A 108 18.46 7.54 -0.31
CA ASN A 108 19.03 6.57 0.63
C ASN A 108 18.43 5.16 0.49
N LEU A 109 17.71 4.92 -0.60
CA LEU A 109 16.99 3.68 -0.81
C LEU A 109 17.88 2.67 -1.54
N ARG A 110 18.03 1.49 -0.95
CA ARG A 110 18.64 0.33 -1.60
C ARG A 110 17.55 -0.68 -1.91
N ILE A 111 17.35 -0.96 -3.18
CA ILE A 111 16.35 -1.88 -3.68
C ILE A 111 17.06 -3.08 -4.28
N ARG A 112 16.85 -4.24 -3.67
CA ARG A 112 17.29 -5.53 -4.22
C ARG A 112 16.12 -6.12 -4.98
N TRP A 113 16.37 -6.63 -6.16
CA TRP A 113 15.33 -7.19 -7.01
C TRP A 113 15.80 -8.48 -7.68
N GLY A 114 14.87 -9.27 -8.17
CA GLY A 114 15.15 -10.46 -8.95
C GLY A 114 13.87 -11.15 -9.38
N ASN A 115 14.02 -12.12 -10.25
CA ASN A 115 12.95 -12.97 -10.75
C ASN A 115 13.03 -14.36 -10.12
N GLY A 116 11.91 -15.06 -10.09
CA GLY A 116 11.84 -16.45 -9.70
C GLY A 116 10.51 -17.07 -10.05
N ASP A 117 10.41 -18.37 -9.83
CA ASP A 117 9.22 -19.16 -10.15
C ASP A 117 8.21 -19.15 -9.01
N SER A 118 6.93 -19.08 -9.36
CA SER A 118 5.82 -19.29 -8.46
C SER A 118 4.84 -20.34 -9.03
N PRO A 119 3.87 -20.84 -8.24
CA PRO A 119 2.81 -21.71 -8.75
C PRO A 119 1.97 -21.09 -9.89
N PHE A 120 2.09 -19.77 -10.09
CA PHE A 120 1.34 -18.99 -11.07
C PHE A 120 2.21 -18.50 -12.24
N GLY A 121 3.46 -18.98 -12.35
CA GLY A 121 4.45 -18.59 -13.34
C GLY A 121 5.57 -17.72 -12.77
N GLU A 122 6.33 -17.11 -13.67
CA GLU A 122 7.44 -16.23 -13.31
C GLU A 122 6.95 -14.98 -12.55
N VAL A 123 7.71 -14.58 -11.53
CA VAL A 123 7.39 -13.43 -10.68
C VAL A 123 8.64 -12.59 -10.47
N PHE A 124 8.49 -11.30 -10.72
CA PHE A 124 9.42 -10.27 -10.29
C PHE A 124 9.15 -9.90 -8.83
N ILE A 125 10.20 -9.73 -8.05
CA ILE A 125 10.11 -9.23 -6.68
C ILE A 125 11.20 -8.21 -6.41
N ALA A 126 10.84 -7.12 -5.74
CA ALA A 126 11.79 -6.13 -5.26
C ALA A 126 11.57 -5.83 -3.78
N GLN A 127 12.66 -5.61 -3.06
CA GLN A 127 12.64 -5.37 -1.62
C GLN A 127 13.60 -4.27 -1.19
N THR A 128 13.20 -3.52 -0.19
CA THR A 128 14.06 -2.63 0.58
C THR A 128 14.55 -3.34 1.85
N GLN A 129 15.31 -2.65 2.69
CA GLN A 129 15.67 -3.17 4.03
C GLN A 129 14.44 -3.32 4.96
N ARG A 130 13.29 -2.75 4.59
CA ARG A 130 12.06 -2.72 5.41
C ARG A 130 11.02 -3.74 4.95
N GLY A 131 11.18 -4.31 3.77
CA GLY A 131 10.25 -5.31 3.24
C GLY A 131 10.12 -5.27 1.72
N ILE A 132 9.20 -6.07 1.20
CA ILE A 132 8.89 -6.14 -0.22
C ILE A 132 8.23 -4.82 -0.65
N CYS A 133 8.78 -4.17 -1.65
CA CYS A 133 8.27 -2.91 -2.20
C CYS A 133 7.65 -3.05 -3.60
N ALA A 134 7.87 -4.18 -4.28
CA ALA A 134 7.15 -4.53 -5.51
C ALA A 134 7.07 -6.05 -5.68
N LEU A 135 5.99 -6.50 -6.31
CA LEU A 135 5.79 -7.86 -6.78
C LEU A 135 4.92 -7.80 -8.03
N ALA A 136 5.40 -8.37 -9.14
CA ALA A 136 4.69 -8.41 -10.40
C ALA A 136 4.81 -9.79 -11.05
N PHE A 137 3.76 -10.25 -11.74
CA PHE A 137 3.84 -11.48 -12.52
C PHE A 137 4.47 -11.21 -13.88
N GLY A 138 5.34 -12.11 -14.32
CA GLY A 138 6.14 -11.98 -15.52
C GLY A 138 7.59 -11.62 -15.23
N ASP A 139 8.34 -11.20 -16.26
CA ASP A 139 9.78 -10.89 -16.17
C ASP A 139 10.11 -9.59 -15.40
N GLY A 140 9.11 -8.77 -15.10
CA GLY A 140 9.25 -7.56 -14.30
C GLY A 140 10.03 -6.42 -14.96
N CYS A 141 10.37 -6.51 -16.24
CA CYS A 141 11.11 -5.45 -16.91
C CYS A 141 10.40 -4.10 -16.87
N GLU A 142 9.09 -4.09 -17.09
CA GLU A 142 8.29 -2.87 -17.04
C GLU A 142 8.22 -2.31 -15.61
N GLU A 143 8.05 -3.18 -14.62
CA GLU A 143 8.00 -2.78 -13.21
C GLU A 143 9.34 -2.21 -12.74
N LEU A 144 10.45 -2.85 -13.11
CA LEU A 144 11.79 -2.35 -12.79
C LEU A 144 12.03 -0.95 -13.40
N MET A 145 11.67 -0.76 -14.68
CA MET A 145 11.79 0.54 -15.33
C MET A 145 10.91 1.61 -14.64
N ALA A 146 9.69 1.26 -14.30
CA ALA A 146 8.77 2.16 -13.58
C ALA A 146 9.33 2.54 -12.20
N MET A 147 9.90 1.58 -11.47
CA MET A 147 10.57 1.83 -10.18
C MET A 147 11.79 2.74 -10.33
N GLN A 148 12.64 2.52 -11.33
CA GLN A 148 13.80 3.37 -11.60
C GLN A 148 13.40 4.82 -11.98
N GLN A 149 12.33 4.99 -12.71
CA GLN A 149 11.78 6.31 -13.02
C GLN A 149 11.19 7.00 -11.78
N ARG A 150 10.52 6.24 -10.92
CA ARG A 150 9.93 6.74 -9.68
C ARG A 150 10.99 7.14 -8.66
N TRP A 151 12.06 6.35 -8.53
CA TRP A 151 13.15 6.54 -7.57
C TRP A 151 14.53 6.62 -8.25
N PRO A 152 14.78 7.66 -9.04
CA PRO A 152 16.01 7.79 -9.83
C PRO A 152 17.29 7.95 -8.98
N ALA A 153 17.17 8.32 -7.71
CA ALA A 153 18.29 8.42 -6.77
C ALA A 153 18.52 7.13 -5.96
N ALA A 154 17.66 6.09 -6.13
CA ALA A 154 17.83 4.82 -5.44
C ALA A 154 18.93 3.96 -6.09
N GLN A 155 19.54 3.11 -5.26
CA GLN A 155 20.48 2.10 -5.72
C GLN A 155 19.74 0.79 -5.96
N PHE A 156 19.77 0.29 -7.20
CA PHE A 156 19.19 -0.99 -7.59
C PHE A 156 20.28 -2.04 -7.72
N SER A 157 20.07 -3.20 -7.11
CA SER A 157 20.95 -4.37 -7.24
C SER A 157 20.15 -5.63 -7.52
N GLU A 158 20.61 -6.43 -8.46
CA GLU A 158 20.02 -7.71 -8.79
C GLU A 158 20.50 -8.79 -7.82
N GLU A 159 19.57 -9.54 -7.23
CA GLU A 159 19.84 -10.52 -6.16
C GLU A 159 18.96 -11.76 -6.32
N HIS A 160 19.35 -12.65 -7.24
CA HIS A 160 18.54 -13.83 -7.58
C HIS A 160 18.32 -14.80 -6.42
N LYS A 161 19.34 -15.06 -5.60
CA LYS A 161 19.23 -16.06 -4.52
C LYS A 161 18.24 -15.63 -3.43
N ASP A 162 18.36 -14.39 -2.98
CA ASP A 162 17.50 -13.82 -1.95
C ASP A 162 16.05 -13.72 -2.47
N SER A 163 15.90 -13.34 -3.74
CA SER A 163 14.59 -13.23 -4.39
C SER A 163 13.89 -14.57 -4.48
N GLN A 164 14.58 -15.64 -4.89
CA GLN A 164 14.01 -16.99 -4.94
C GLN A 164 13.59 -17.50 -3.57
N GLU A 165 14.41 -17.31 -2.52
CA GLU A 165 14.06 -17.72 -1.16
C GLU A 165 12.86 -16.93 -0.64
N LEU A 166 12.77 -15.63 -0.93
CA LEU A 166 11.65 -14.80 -0.54
C LEU A 166 10.37 -15.21 -1.25
N LEU A 167 10.42 -15.50 -2.55
CA LEU A 167 9.27 -16.02 -3.32
C LEU A 167 8.85 -17.41 -2.80
N ARG A 168 9.80 -18.30 -2.55
CA ARG A 168 9.50 -19.62 -1.97
C ARG A 168 8.75 -19.47 -0.64
N ARG A 169 9.15 -18.57 0.24
CA ARG A 169 8.46 -18.28 1.51
C ARG A 169 7.08 -17.65 1.29
N ALA A 170 6.95 -16.75 0.31
CA ALA A 170 5.69 -16.07 0.00
C ALA A 170 4.62 -17.02 -0.52
N PHE A 171 5.00 -17.99 -1.32
CA PHE A 171 4.08 -18.95 -1.95
C PHE A 171 4.05 -20.34 -1.26
N SER A 172 4.87 -20.58 -0.24
CA SER A 172 4.78 -21.82 0.54
C SER A 172 3.55 -21.78 1.46
N HIS A 173 2.75 -22.84 1.44
CA HIS A 173 1.58 -23.00 2.32
C HIS A 173 1.96 -23.39 3.76
N SER A 174 3.23 -23.33 4.13
CA SER A 174 3.65 -23.62 5.49
C SER A 174 3.30 -22.45 6.41
N HIS A 175 2.67 -22.77 7.53
CA HIS A 175 2.37 -21.86 8.65
C HIS A 175 3.67 -21.38 9.30
N GLY A 176 4.48 -20.62 8.57
CA GLY A 176 5.70 -19.99 9.02
C GLY A 176 5.45 -18.53 9.47
N GLU A 177 6.50 -17.89 9.99
CA GLU A 177 6.44 -16.49 10.39
C GLU A 177 5.79 -15.62 9.31
N PRO A 178 4.92 -14.68 9.71
CA PRO A 178 4.26 -13.81 8.74
C PRO A 178 5.33 -13.03 7.97
N LEU A 179 5.36 -13.24 6.66
CA LEU A 179 6.09 -12.36 5.76
C LEU A 179 5.46 -10.98 5.86
N SER A 180 6.28 -9.97 6.13
CA SER A 180 5.85 -8.58 5.94
C SER A 180 5.72 -8.31 4.44
N LEU A 181 4.68 -8.86 3.84
CA LEU A 181 4.22 -8.53 2.50
C LEU A 181 3.57 -7.16 2.59
N HIS A 182 4.34 -6.14 2.28
CA HIS A 182 3.81 -4.84 1.92
C HIS A 182 3.31 -4.93 0.47
N LEU A 183 2.25 -5.74 0.27
CA LEU A 183 1.55 -5.72 -0.98
C LEU A 183 0.99 -4.31 -1.14
N LEU A 184 1.61 -3.56 -2.02
CA LEU A 184 0.95 -2.48 -2.71
C LEU A 184 -0.37 -3.07 -3.22
N ALA A 185 -1.50 -2.67 -2.64
CA ALA A 185 -2.69 -2.60 -3.44
C ALA A 185 -2.25 -1.70 -4.59
N SER A 186 -2.00 -2.28 -5.74
CA SER A 186 -1.46 -1.55 -6.87
C SER A 186 -2.34 -0.33 -7.09
N ASP A 187 -1.77 0.75 -7.60
CA ASP A 187 -2.53 1.91 -8.10
C ASP A 187 -3.76 1.45 -8.91
N PHE A 188 -3.65 0.28 -9.56
CA PHE A 188 -4.73 -0.41 -10.26
C PHE A 188 -5.90 -0.82 -9.35
N GLN A 189 -5.66 -1.45 -8.20
CA GLN A 189 -6.78 -1.81 -7.30
C GLN A 189 -7.47 -0.58 -6.71
N LEU A 190 -6.70 0.45 -6.35
CA LEU A 190 -7.27 1.72 -5.91
C LEU A 190 -8.03 2.43 -7.05
N GLN A 191 -7.55 2.36 -8.29
CA GLN A 191 -8.25 2.92 -9.45
C GLN A 191 -9.51 2.14 -9.83
N VAL A 192 -9.53 0.82 -9.65
CA VAL A 192 -10.73 -0.01 -9.88
C VAL A 192 -11.80 0.25 -8.81
N TRP A 193 -11.40 0.67 -7.59
CA TRP A 193 -12.33 0.99 -6.52
C TRP A 193 -12.80 2.46 -6.53
N ARG A 194 -12.16 3.32 -7.29
CA ARG A 194 -12.59 4.70 -7.58
C ARG A 194 -13.53 4.76 -8.76
#